data_658a00163e97b7087c44bd6b73f0f119
#
_entry.id   658a00163e97b7087c44bd6b73f0f119
#
_cell.length_a   1.000
_cell.length_b   1.000
_cell.length_c   1.000
_cell.angle_alpha   90.00
_cell.angle_beta   90.00
_cell.angle_gamma   90.00
#
_symmetry.space_group_name_H-M   'P 1'
#
loop_
_entity.id
_entity.type
_entity.pdbx_description
1 polymer ?
#
loop_
_entity_poly.entity_id
_entity_poly.type
_entity_poly.pdbx_seq_one_letter_code
_entity_poly.pdbx_strand_id
1 'polypeptide(L)'
;MPNKWKKILHSQTPKEWLQKALESQEILLIDHAHCEKKAATTAISLIHRYPDKNLAKKLSPLAREELLHFEQVLRVIKKEGYKYRNIRPGAYAKTLYEASSKQEPQRLKDTLIICALIEARSLSLIHI
;
A
#
# COMPACT_ATOMS: atom_id res chain seq x y z
N MET A 1 9.40 14.30 13.08
CA MET A 1 8.20 14.53 12.28
C MET A 1 6.97 14.13 13.07
N PRO A 2 5.99 15.01 13.22
CA PRO A 2 4.74 14.59 13.83
C PRO A 2 4.12 13.46 13.00
N ASN A 3 3.64 12.43 13.68
CA ASN A 3 3.06 11.26 13.06
C ASN A 3 1.68 11.61 12.45
N LYS A 4 1.69 12.29 11.31
CA LYS A 4 0.47 12.78 10.64
C LYS A 4 -0.53 11.67 10.33
N TRP A 5 -0.02 10.45 10.07
CA TRP A 5 -0.87 9.30 9.80
C TRP A 5 -1.78 8.92 10.97
N LYS A 6 -1.39 9.26 12.20
CA LYS A 6 -2.21 9.01 13.39
C LYS A 6 -3.53 9.78 13.36
N LYS A 7 -3.57 10.90 12.64
CA LYS A 7 -4.78 11.70 12.48
C LYS A 7 -5.76 11.11 11.46
N ILE A 8 -5.27 10.25 10.59
CA ILE A 8 -6.06 9.63 9.52
C ILE A 8 -6.75 8.35 10.01
N LEU A 9 -6.07 7.57 10.86
CA LEU A 9 -6.59 6.31 11.36
C LEU A 9 -7.44 6.52 12.61
N HIS A 10 -8.65 5.95 12.63
CA HIS A 10 -9.58 6.00 13.76
C HIS A 10 -9.43 4.80 14.71
N SER A 11 -8.57 3.85 14.37
CA SER A 11 -8.27 2.68 15.19
C SER A 11 -6.79 2.41 15.23
N GLN A 12 -6.30 1.84 16.33
CA GLN A 12 -4.91 1.41 16.46
C GLN A 12 -4.73 0.00 15.90
N THR A 13 -3.51 -0.29 15.42
CA THR A 13 -3.16 -1.67 15.07
C THR A 13 -3.12 -2.52 16.35
N PRO A 14 -3.81 -3.67 16.37
CA PRO A 14 -3.79 -4.55 17.55
C PRO A 14 -2.37 -5.04 17.86
N LYS A 15 -2.05 -5.15 19.15
CA LYS A 15 -0.73 -5.63 19.60
C LYS A 15 -0.45 -7.07 19.16
N GLU A 16 -1.48 -7.88 19.02
CA GLU A 16 -1.40 -9.27 18.58
C GLU A 16 -0.85 -9.39 17.15
N TRP A 17 -0.96 -8.32 16.34
CA TRP A 17 -0.41 -8.31 15.00
C TRP A 17 1.11 -8.52 15.01
N LEU A 18 1.83 -7.90 15.96
CA LEU A 18 3.28 -8.04 16.05
C LEU A 18 3.70 -9.50 16.23
N GLN A 19 3.02 -10.22 17.11
CA GLN A 19 3.31 -11.64 17.35
C GLN A 19 3.11 -12.46 16.07
N LYS A 20 2.00 -12.25 15.38
CA LYS A 20 1.71 -12.94 14.11
C LYS A 20 2.72 -12.60 13.03
N ALA A 21 3.16 -11.35 12.96
CA ALA A 21 4.16 -10.90 12.00
C ALA A 21 5.50 -11.61 12.23
N LEU A 22 5.92 -11.74 13.48
CA LEU A 22 7.16 -12.42 13.83
C LEU A 22 7.12 -13.92 13.50
N GLU A 23 5.95 -14.54 13.59
CA GLU A 23 5.75 -15.96 13.26
C GLU A 23 5.65 -16.22 11.76
N SER A 24 5.38 -15.19 10.95
CA SER A 24 5.09 -15.32 9.51
C SER A 24 5.93 -14.35 8.67
N GLN A 25 7.21 -14.22 8.97
CA GLN A 25 8.09 -13.24 8.31
C GLN A 25 8.17 -13.43 6.79
N GLU A 26 8.22 -14.67 6.31
CA GLU A 26 8.27 -14.96 4.88
C GLU A 26 7.04 -14.40 4.17
N ILE A 27 5.85 -14.74 4.65
CA ILE A 27 4.59 -14.27 4.06
C ILE A 27 4.48 -12.76 4.15
N LEU A 28 4.89 -12.17 5.27
CA LEU A 28 4.86 -10.73 5.48
C LEU A 28 5.72 -9.99 4.44
N LEU A 29 6.93 -10.46 4.19
CA LEU A 29 7.83 -9.86 3.21
C LEU A 29 7.28 -9.97 1.79
N ILE A 30 6.75 -11.13 1.43
CA ILE A 30 6.16 -11.36 0.10
C ILE A 30 4.94 -10.47 -0.09
N ASP A 31 4.07 -10.38 0.92
CA ASP A 31 2.91 -9.49 0.89
C ASP A 31 3.34 -8.02 0.76
N HIS A 32 4.37 -7.61 1.49
CA HIS A 32 4.91 -6.25 1.39
C HIS A 32 5.39 -5.94 -0.03
N ALA A 33 6.11 -6.86 -0.67
CA ALA A 33 6.52 -6.68 -2.07
C ALA A 33 5.32 -6.49 -2.99
N HIS A 34 4.26 -7.27 -2.80
CA HIS A 34 3.03 -7.12 -3.59
C HIS A 34 2.35 -5.77 -3.33
N CYS A 35 2.35 -5.29 -2.09
CA CYS A 35 1.77 -3.98 -1.74
C CYS A 35 2.50 -2.83 -2.45
N GLU A 36 3.85 -2.85 -2.46
CA GLU A 36 4.64 -1.84 -3.16
C GLU A 36 4.38 -1.85 -4.67
N LYS A 37 4.33 -3.03 -5.26
CA LYS A 37 4.01 -3.20 -6.68
C LYS A 37 2.61 -2.66 -7.00
N LYS A 38 1.63 -2.96 -6.17
CA LYS A 38 0.25 -2.47 -6.35
C LYS A 38 0.16 -0.96 -6.21
N ALA A 39 0.92 -0.37 -5.29
CA ALA A 39 0.96 1.09 -5.12
C ALA A 39 1.48 1.76 -6.40
N ALA A 40 2.54 1.23 -7.00
CA ALA A 40 3.07 1.73 -8.28
C ALA A 40 2.03 1.58 -9.39
N THR A 41 1.38 0.44 -9.49
CA THR A 41 0.34 0.17 -10.49
C THR A 41 -0.84 1.13 -10.34
N THR A 42 -1.27 1.39 -9.12
CA THR A 42 -2.36 2.32 -8.84
C THR A 42 -2.01 3.73 -9.29
N ALA A 43 -0.79 4.20 -8.98
CA ALA A 43 -0.34 5.52 -9.41
C ALA A 43 -0.36 5.65 -10.94
N ILE A 44 0.16 4.66 -11.66
CA ILE A 44 0.16 4.63 -13.12
C ILE A 44 -1.26 4.60 -13.66
N SER A 45 -2.13 3.80 -13.08
CA SER A 45 -3.54 3.70 -13.47
C SER A 45 -4.28 5.04 -13.33
N LEU A 46 -4.02 5.77 -12.25
CA LEU A 46 -4.62 7.09 -12.03
C LEU A 46 -4.14 8.11 -13.07
N ILE A 47 -2.85 8.10 -13.40
CA ILE A 47 -2.30 8.96 -14.47
C ILE A 47 -3.03 8.68 -15.78
N HIS A 48 -3.18 7.42 -16.12
CA HIS A 48 -3.82 6.99 -17.37
C HIS A 48 -5.31 7.35 -17.42
N ARG A 49 -6.03 7.14 -16.32
CA ARG A 49 -7.49 7.33 -16.26
C ARG A 49 -7.90 8.79 -16.21
N TYR A 50 -7.07 9.66 -15.63
CA TYR A 50 -7.39 11.06 -15.38
C TYR A 50 -6.36 12.02 -15.99
N PRO A 51 -6.17 12.00 -17.31
CA PRO A 51 -5.15 12.85 -17.94
C PRO A 51 -5.40 14.35 -17.78
N ASP A 52 -6.65 14.75 -17.56
CA ASP A 52 -7.10 16.14 -17.39
C ASP A 52 -6.93 16.67 -15.96
N LYS A 53 -6.58 15.84 -14.99
CA LYS A 53 -6.43 16.22 -13.58
C LYS A 53 -4.99 16.58 -13.19
N ASN A 54 -4.08 16.62 -14.15
CA ASN A 54 -2.68 16.98 -13.93
C ASN A 54 -1.99 16.12 -12.84
N LEU A 55 -2.32 14.84 -12.79
CA LEU A 55 -1.77 13.91 -11.79
C LEU A 55 -0.38 13.39 -12.15
N ALA A 56 -0.01 13.40 -13.44
CA ALA A 56 1.23 12.82 -13.92
C ALA A 56 2.46 13.39 -13.21
N LYS A 57 2.49 14.72 -13.02
CA LYS A 57 3.62 15.40 -12.39
C LYS A 57 3.89 14.93 -10.95
N LYS A 58 2.81 14.65 -10.20
CA LYS A 58 2.91 14.21 -8.80
C LYS A 58 3.02 12.70 -8.66
N LEU A 59 2.29 11.95 -9.47
CA LEU A 59 2.19 10.50 -9.33
C LEU A 59 3.29 9.73 -10.07
N SER A 60 3.91 10.32 -11.11
CA SER A 60 5.01 9.65 -11.81
C SER A 60 6.23 9.44 -10.90
N PRO A 61 6.73 10.46 -10.16
CA PRO A 61 7.80 10.24 -9.20
C PRO A 61 7.41 9.24 -8.10
N LEU A 62 6.16 9.28 -7.64
CA LEU A 62 5.66 8.35 -6.64
C LEU A 62 5.69 6.90 -7.16
N ALA A 63 5.25 6.67 -8.39
CA ALA A 63 5.29 5.33 -8.99
C ALA A 63 6.72 4.78 -9.06
N ARG A 64 7.69 5.63 -9.41
CA ARG A 64 9.11 5.24 -9.44
C ARG A 64 9.63 4.89 -8.04
N GLU A 65 9.24 5.66 -7.03
CA GLU A 65 9.61 5.42 -5.65
C GLU A 65 9.06 4.08 -5.16
N GLU A 66 7.79 3.81 -5.44
CA GLU A 66 7.16 2.55 -5.05
C GLU A 66 7.79 1.33 -5.75
N LEU A 67 8.20 1.47 -7.00
CA LEU A 67 8.95 0.42 -7.71
C LEU A 67 10.33 0.21 -7.09
N LEU A 68 10.99 1.27 -6.65
CA LEU A 68 12.26 1.17 -5.95
C LEU A 68 12.11 0.43 -4.63
N HIS A 69 11.05 0.74 -3.86
CA HIS A 69 10.73 0.02 -2.63
C HIS A 69 10.47 -1.46 -2.91
N PHE A 70 9.73 -1.77 -3.97
CA PHE A 70 9.48 -3.14 -4.42
C PHE A 70 10.80 -3.88 -4.65
N GLU A 71 11.73 -3.29 -5.37
CA GLU A 71 13.05 -3.89 -5.64
C GLU A 71 13.86 -4.10 -4.36
N GLN A 72 13.78 -3.16 -3.41
CA GLN A 72 14.44 -3.29 -2.10
C GLN A 72 13.89 -4.47 -1.32
N VAL A 73 12.57 -4.65 -1.31
CA VAL A 73 11.94 -5.79 -0.62
C VAL A 73 12.32 -7.10 -1.29
N LEU A 74 12.40 -7.16 -2.62
CA LEU A 74 12.86 -8.34 -3.35
C LEU A 74 14.28 -8.75 -2.93
N ARG A 75 15.17 -7.79 -2.72
CA ARG A 75 16.53 -8.06 -2.24
C ARG A 75 16.51 -8.67 -0.84
N VAL A 76 15.66 -8.17 0.05
CA VAL A 76 15.51 -8.71 1.40
C VAL A 76 14.97 -10.15 1.34
N ILE A 77 13.95 -10.39 0.54
CA ILE A 77 13.37 -11.72 0.35
C ILE A 77 14.45 -12.72 -0.09
N LYS A 78 15.28 -12.35 -1.05
CA LYS A 78 16.37 -13.18 -1.55
C LYS A 78 17.44 -13.41 -0.47
N LYS A 79 17.83 -12.35 0.26
CA LYS A 79 18.81 -12.42 1.34
C LYS A 79 18.38 -13.38 2.45
N GLU A 80 17.10 -13.36 2.79
CA GLU A 80 16.54 -14.24 3.82
C GLU A 80 16.32 -15.69 3.33
N GLY A 81 16.62 -15.97 2.07
CA GLY A 81 16.46 -17.30 1.50
C GLY A 81 15.03 -17.66 1.12
N TYR A 82 14.17 -16.68 1.08
CA TYR A 82 12.77 -16.89 0.67
C TYR A 82 12.62 -16.75 -0.85
N LYS A 83 11.53 -17.29 -1.38
CA LYS A 83 11.21 -17.21 -2.80
C LYS A 83 10.00 -16.29 -3.04
N TYR A 84 10.20 -15.25 -3.85
CA TYR A 84 9.11 -14.39 -4.29
C TYR A 84 8.12 -15.21 -5.13
N ARG A 85 6.84 -15.10 -4.80
CA ARG A 85 5.76 -15.82 -5.47
C ARG A 85 4.44 -15.12 -5.28
N ASN A 86 3.43 -15.52 -6.05
CA ASN A 86 2.07 -15.04 -5.82
C ASN A 86 1.52 -15.68 -4.55
N ILE A 87 0.86 -14.85 -3.74
CA ILE A 87 0.15 -15.29 -2.53
C ILE A 87 -1.24 -14.68 -2.55
N ARG A 88 -2.15 -15.25 -1.75
CA ARG A 88 -3.49 -14.70 -1.58
C ARG A 88 -3.40 -13.31 -0.92
N PRO A 89 -3.94 -12.24 -1.55
CA PRO A 89 -3.89 -10.91 -0.96
C PRO A 89 -4.74 -10.82 0.30
N GLY A 90 -4.35 -9.92 1.22
CA GLY A 90 -5.16 -9.58 2.38
C GLY A 90 -6.45 -8.87 1.97
N ALA A 91 -7.44 -8.87 2.89
CA ALA A 91 -8.76 -8.33 2.62
C ALA A 91 -8.88 -6.81 2.83
N TYR A 92 -7.89 -6.17 3.46
CA TYR A 92 -8.01 -4.77 3.88
C TYR A 92 -8.26 -3.81 2.73
N ALA A 93 -7.41 -3.82 1.70
CA ALA A 93 -7.56 -2.95 0.54
C ALA A 93 -8.84 -3.27 -0.23
N LYS A 94 -9.13 -4.54 -0.43
CA LYS A 94 -10.34 -4.99 -1.12
C LYS A 94 -11.60 -4.46 -0.45
N THR A 95 -11.68 -4.57 0.87
CA THR A 95 -12.82 -4.09 1.65
C THR A 95 -13.00 -2.58 1.49
N LEU A 96 -11.91 -1.81 1.53
CA LEU A 96 -11.98 -0.36 1.31
C LEU A 96 -12.49 -0.02 -0.09
N TYR A 97 -11.97 -0.70 -1.13
CA TYR A 97 -12.40 -0.44 -2.51
C TYR A 97 -13.84 -0.85 -2.77
N GLU A 98 -14.35 -1.86 -2.12
CA GLU A 98 -15.76 -2.25 -2.22
C GLU A 98 -16.68 -1.17 -1.69
N ALA A 99 -16.25 -0.39 -0.69
CA ALA A 99 -17.01 0.72 -0.13
C ALA A 99 -16.92 2.00 -0.96
N SER A 100 -16.02 2.06 -1.94
CA SER A 100 -15.81 3.27 -2.76
C SER A 100 -16.87 3.44 -3.84
N SER A 101 -17.11 4.71 -4.22
CA SER A 101 -18.01 5.02 -5.34
C SER A 101 -17.44 4.51 -6.66
N LYS A 102 -18.32 4.06 -7.55
CA LYS A 102 -17.98 3.68 -8.93
C LYS A 102 -18.20 4.83 -9.92
N GLN A 103 -18.75 5.96 -9.46
CA GLN A 103 -19.11 7.10 -10.29
C GLN A 103 -18.25 8.32 -9.98
N GLU A 104 -17.87 9.05 -11.06
CA GLU A 104 -17.12 10.29 -10.93
C GLU A 104 -18.05 11.43 -10.49
N PRO A 105 -17.57 12.49 -9.81
CA PRO A 105 -16.15 12.69 -9.39
C PRO A 105 -15.78 11.95 -8.09
N GLN A 106 -16.72 11.30 -7.44
CA GLN A 106 -16.50 10.67 -6.15
C GLN A 106 -15.52 9.50 -6.21
N ARG A 107 -15.49 8.77 -7.33
CA ARG A 107 -14.59 7.64 -7.53
C ARG A 107 -13.12 8.04 -7.35
N LEU A 108 -12.69 9.14 -7.97
CA LEU A 108 -11.31 9.62 -7.83
C LEU A 108 -11.01 10.01 -6.38
N LYS A 109 -11.92 10.75 -5.75
CA LYS A 109 -11.76 11.18 -4.36
C LYS A 109 -11.62 9.98 -3.42
N ASP A 110 -12.50 9.01 -3.55
CA ASP A 110 -12.49 7.79 -2.73
C ASP A 110 -11.21 6.99 -2.94
N THR A 111 -10.75 6.86 -4.19
CA THR A 111 -9.50 6.16 -4.50
C THR A 111 -8.31 6.81 -3.82
N LEU A 112 -8.20 8.14 -3.87
CA LEU A 112 -7.12 8.86 -3.21
C LEU A 112 -7.17 8.72 -1.69
N ILE A 113 -8.36 8.76 -1.09
CA ILE A 113 -8.56 8.55 0.35
C ILE A 113 -8.15 7.13 0.73
N ILE A 114 -8.54 6.13 -0.05
CA ILE A 114 -8.18 4.73 0.20
C ILE A 114 -6.66 4.54 0.15
N CYS A 115 -5.98 5.12 -0.83
CA CYS A 115 -4.53 5.09 -0.91
C CYS A 115 -3.89 5.69 0.34
N ALA A 116 -4.41 6.81 0.84
CA ALA A 116 -3.92 7.43 2.07
C ALA A 116 -4.15 6.55 3.29
N LEU A 117 -5.30 5.88 3.38
CA LEU A 117 -5.61 4.96 4.48
C LEU A 117 -4.70 3.74 4.49
N ILE A 118 -4.44 3.16 3.32
CA ILE A 118 -3.53 2.02 3.16
C ILE A 118 -2.12 2.40 3.62
N GLU A 119 -1.63 3.57 3.18
CA GLU A 119 -0.32 4.07 3.57
C GLU A 119 -0.24 4.33 5.07
N ALA A 120 -1.26 4.97 5.65
CA ALA A 120 -1.30 5.26 7.08
C ALA A 120 -1.30 3.96 7.91
N ARG A 121 -2.04 2.95 7.49
CA ARG A 121 -2.06 1.65 8.18
C ARG A 121 -0.71 0.96 8.08
N SER A 122 -0.07 1.02 6.93
CA SER A 122 1.28 0.48 6.73
C SER A 122 2.29 1.11 7.70
N LEU A 123 2.26 2.44 7.83
CA LEU A 123 3.10 3.14 8.80
C LEU A 123 2.77 2.75 10.24
N SER A 124 1.50 2.53 10.56
CA SER A 124 1.08 2.05 11.88
C SER A 124 1.70 0.69 12.23
N LEU A 125 1.78 -0.22 11.25
CA LEU A 125 2.37 -1.55 11.43
C LEU A 125 3.88 -1.46 11.76
N ILE A 126 4.58 -0.51 11.16
CA ILE A 126 6.01 -0.31 11.40
C ILE A 126 6.27 0.23 12.81
N HIS A 127 5.35 1.02 13.35
CA HIS A 127 5.50 1.73 14.63
C HIS A 127 4.85 1.01 15.82
N ILE A 128 4.41 -0.22 15.65
CA ILE A 128 3.77 -0.98 16.73
C ILE A 128 4.76 -1.48 17.80
#